data_1612a8645dd274d1c595b015c3a45ab8
#
_entry.id   1612a8645dd274d1c595b015c3a45ab8
#
_cell.length_a   1.000
_cell.length_b   1.000
_cell.length_c   1.000
_cell.angle_alpha   90.00
_cell.angle_beta   90.00
_cell.angle_gamma   90.00
#
_symmetry.space_group_name_H-M   'P 1'
#
loop_
_entity.id
_entity.type
_entity.pdbx_description
1 polymer ?
#
loop_
_entity_poly.entity_id
_entity_poly.type
_entity_poly.pdbx_seq_one_letter_code
_entity_poly.pdbx_strand_id
1 'polypeptide(L)'
;VTPVQWAMRRTVRDTDLLGHYIPGGTNVIFYPGMSHRLSEIWTEPEVFDPARFTEPRNEHKRHRYGFTPFGGGAHKCIGMTFGQLEVKTILHRLLRRYRLELPYPGYQPRWDYGGMPIPMDGMRIALRPL
;
A
#
# COMPACT_ATOMS: atom_id res chain seq x y z
N VAL A 1 3.96 2.10 -0.03
CA VAL A 1 3.41 1.79 1.32
C VAL A 1 1.90 1.80 1.22
N THR A 2 1.22 0.79 1.76
CA THR A 2 -0.24 0.76 1.79
C THR A 2 -0.76 1.63 2.95
N PRO A 3 -1.94 2.26 2.80
CA PRO A 3 -2.58 2.98 3.90
C PRO A 3 -2.84 2.08 5.12
N VAL A 4 -3.27 0.86 4.88
CA VAL A 4 -3.45 -0.15 5.94
C VAL A 4 -2.16 -0.95 6.08
N GLN A 5 -1.41 -0.68 7.15
CA GLN A 5 -0.11 -1.31 7.38
C GLN A 5 -0.23 -2.75 7.89
N TRP A 6 -1.27 -3.02 8.67
CA TRP A 6 -1.49 -4.33 9.28
C TRP A 6 -2.99 -4.62 9.38
N ALA A 7 -3.33 -5.90 9.48
CA ALA A 7 -4.68 -6.33 9.78
C ALA A 7 -4.64 -7.51 10.75
N MET A 8 -5.63 -7.58 11.61
CA MET A 8 -5.74 -8.59 12.64
C MET A 8 -6.86 -9.60 12.34
N ARG A 9 -6.62 -10.84 12.69
CA ARG A 9 -7.60 -11.92 12.72
C ARG A 9 -7.53 -12.63 14.05
N ARG A 10 -8.59 -13.31 14.42
CA ARG A 10 -8.61 -14.17 15.59
C ARG A 10 -8.92 -15.60 15.16
N THR A 11 -8.12 -16.55 15.63
CA THR A 11 -8.38 -17.97 15.35
C THR A 11 -9.67 -18.39 16.04
N VAL A 12 -10.55 -19.09 15.32
CA VAL A 12 -11.82 -19.63 15.89
C VAL A 12 -11.63 -20.99 16.51
N ARG A 13 -10.54 -21.67 16.19
CA ARG A 13 -10.15 -23.00 16.71
C ARG A 13 -8.65 -23.14 16.64
N ASP A 14 -8.13 -24.15 17.31
CA ASP A 14 -6.75 -24.56 17.18
C ASP A 14 -6.41 -24.78 15.71
N THR A 15 -5.26 -24.30 15.28
CA THR A 15 -4.81 -24.38 13.89
C THR A 15 -3.31 -24.52 13.82
N ASP A 16 -2.83 -25.06 12.72
CA ASP A 16 -1.41 -25.07 12.37
C ASP A 16 -1.14 -23.98 11.31
N LEU A 17 -0.07 -23.25 11.49
CA LEU A 17 0.45 -22.31 10.51
C LEU A 17 1.91 -22.62 10.24
N LEU A 18 2.19 -23.27 9.12
CA LEU A 18 3.54 -23.63 8.69
C LEU A 18 4.33 -24.41 9.76
N GLY A 19 3.71 -25.39 10.42
CA GLY A 19 4.31 -26.20 11.46
C GLY A 19 4.28 -25.56 12.86
N HIS A 20 3.67 -24.40 13.02
CA HIS A 20 3.49 -23.74 14.31
C HIS A 20 2.06 -23.91 14.81
N TYR A 21 1.91 -24.53 15.99
CA TYR A 21 0.62 -24.66 16.66
C TYR A 21 0.14 -23.30 17.16
N ILE A 22 -1.08 -22.94 16.80
CA ILE A 22 -1.73 -21.68 17.22
C ILE A 22 -3.06 -22.03 17.89
N PRO A 23 -3.21 -21.77 19.20
CA PRO A 23 -4.45 -22.03 19.92
C PRO A 23 -5.65 -21.24 19.38
N GLY A 24 -6.83 -21.79 19.54
CA GLY A 24 -8.08 -21.07 19.31
C GLY A 24 -8.17 -19.82 20.18
N GLY A 25 -8.75 -18.74 19.66
CA GLY A 25 -8.84 -17.46 20.35
C GLY A 25 -7.59 -16.58 20.28
N THR A 26 -6.53 -17.03 19.58
CA THR A 26 -5.30 -16.26 19.41
C THR A 26 -5.48 -15.14 18.38
N ASN A 27 -5.01 -13.93 18.71
CA ASN A 27 -4.94 -12.84 17.76
C ASN A 27 -3.71 -13.01 16.86
N VAL A 28 -3.94 -13.03 15.55
CA VAL A 28 -2.90 -13.13 14.52
C VAL A 28 -2.88 -11.81 13.73
N ILE A 29 -1.73 -11.16 13.70
CA ILE A 29 -1.53 -9.94 12.92
C ILE A 29 -0.74 -10.30 11.66
N PHE A 30 -1.23 -9.91 10.51
CA PHE A 30 -0.47 -9.95 9.26
C PHE A 30 -0.14 -8.53 8.81
N TYR A 31 1.02 -8.37 8.20
CA TYR A 31 1.59 -7.08 7.85
C TYR A 31 1.87 -6.99 6.34
N PRO A 32 0.89 -6.59 5.50
CA PRO A 32 1.08 -6.50 4.06
C PRO A 32 2.24 -5.61 3.64
N GLY A 33 2.54 -4.57 4.43
CA GLY A 33 3.64 -3.67 4.18
C GLY A 33 5.01 -4.35 4.09
N MET A 34 5.21 -5.45 4.81
CA MET A 34 6.44 -6.27 4.69
C MET A 34 6.48 -7.00 3.36
N SER A 35 5.36 -7.64 2.95
CA SER A 35 5.30 -8.37 1.68
C SER A 35 5.60 -7.46 0.49
N HIS A 36 5.25 -6.18 0.59
CA HIS A 36 5.53 -5.17 -0.43
C HIS A 36 6.99 -4.70 -0.48
N ARG A 37 7.85 -5.22 0.42
CA ARG A 37 9.27 -4.89 0.51
C ARG A 37 10.20 -6.09 0.45
N LEU A 38 9.66 -7.29 0.23
CA LEU A 38 10.47 -8.49 0.09
C LEU A 38 11.30 -8.42 -1.21
N SER A 39 12.61 -8.49 -1.07
CA SER A 39 13.55 -8.48 -2.21
C SER A 39 13.39 -9.66 -3.15
N GLU A 40 12.84 -10.77 -2.65
CA GLU A 40 12.50 -11.96 -3.44
C GLU A 40 11.36 -11.71 -4.43
N ILE A 41 10.53 -10.70 -4.15
CA ILE A 41 9.38 -10.32 -5.00
C ILE A 41 9.66 -9.03 -5.76
N TRP A 42 10.29 -8.06 -5.11
CA TRP A 42 10.43 -6.70 -5.61
C TRP A 42 11.89 -6.34 -5.84
N THR A 43 12.21 -5.88 -7.02
CA THR A 43 13.52 -5.32 -7.33
C THR A 43 13.61 -3.91 -6.72
N GLU A 44 14.63 -3.67 -5.89
CA GLU A 44 14.83 -2.38 -5.21
C GLU A 44 13.55 -1.84 -4.57
N PRO A 45 12.96 -2.55 -3.58
CA PRO A 45 11.62 -2.26 -3.05
C PRO A 45 11.47 -0.86 -2.45
N GLU A 46 12.54 -0.24 -2.00
CA GLU A 46 12.53 1.12 -1.43
C GLU A 46 12.59 2.22 -2.49
N VAL A 47 12.90 1.88 -3.74
CA VAL A 47 12.93 2.84 -4.85
C VAL A 47 11.52 3.05 -5.41
N PHE A 48 11.11 4.31 -5.56
CA PHE A 48 9.87 4.64 -6.25
C PHE A 48 10.03 4.43 -7.75
N ASP A 49 9.54 3.31 -8.24
CA ASP A 49 9.63 2.92 -9.64
C ASP A 49 8.28 2.35 -10.14
N PRO A 50 7.44 3.17 -10.74
CA PRO A 50 6.15 2.72 -11.29
C PRO A 50 6.26 1.68 -12.41
N ALA A 51 7.39 1.63 -13.13
CA ALA A 51 7.59 0.70 -14.23
C ALA A 51 7.60 -0.78 -13.76
N ARG A 52 7.79 -1.03 -12.45
CA ARG A 52 7.71 -2.38 -11.89
C ARG A 52 6.33 -3.06 -12.08
N PHE A 53 5.29 -2.26 -12.30
CA PHE A 53 3.92 -2.74 -12.51
C PHE A 53 3.54 -2.95 -13.98
N THR A 54 4.42 -2.61 -14.90
CA THR A 54 4.20 -2.72 -16.35
C THR A 54 5.03 -3.83 -16.98
N GLU A 55 4.69 -4.21 -18.22
CA GLU A 55 5.51 -5.12 -19.01
C GLU A 55 6.90 -4.54 -19.29
N PRO A 56 7.94 -5.34 -19.33
CA PRO A 56 7.93 -6.80 -19.14
C PRO A 56 8.05 -7.23 -17.66
N ARG A 57 8.18 -6.30 -16.74
CA ARG A 57 8.54 -6.61 -15.34
C ARG A 57 7.40 -7.25 -14.55
N ASN A 58 6.22 -6.62 -14.54
CA ASN A 58 5.02 -7.11 -13.82
C ASN A 58 5.31 -7.71 -12.43
N GLU A 59 6.16 -7.08 -11.63
CA GLU A 59 6.67 -7.63 -10.37
C GLU A 59 5.54 -8.00 -9.40
N HIS A 60 4.44 -7.28 -9.41
CA HIS A 60 3.25 -7.57 -8.62
C HIS A 60 2.59 -8.92 -8.93
N LYS A 61 2.95 -9.56 -10.05
CA LYS A 61 2.44 -10.88 -10.46
C LYS A 61 3.39 -12.02 -10.06
N ARG A 62 4.61 -11.74 -9.58
CA ARG A 62 5.59 -12.77 -9.22
C ARG A 62 5.11 -13.69 -8.10
N HIS A 63 4.28 -13.16 -7.19
CA HIS A 63 3.69 -13.96 -6.12
C HIS A 63 2.25 -13.52 -5.86
N ARG A 64 1.35 -14.49 -5.65
CA ARG A 64 -0.11 -14.27 -5.46
C ARG A 64 -0.45 -13.25 -4.38
N TYR A 65 0.31 -13.24 -3.30
CA TYR A 65 0.11 -12.36 -2.14
C TYR A 65 1.24 -11.34 -1.95
N GLY A 66 2.12 -11.21 -2.94
CA GLY A 66 3.22 -10.23 -2.90
C GLY A 66 2.75 -8.79 -2.96
N PHE A 67 1.58 -8.56 -3.58
CA PHE A 67 0.97 -7.23 -3.68
C PHE A 67 -0.51 -7.26 -3.29
N THR A 68 -0.78 -6.90 -2.04
CA THR A 68 -2.13 -6.95 -1.45
C THR A 68 -2.55 -5.62 -0.83
N PRO A 69 -2.49 -4.49 -1.59
CA PRO A 69 -2.80 -3.16 -1.06
C PRO A 69 -4.24 -3.01 -0.57
N PHE A 70 -5.13 -3.87 -1.03
CA PHE A 70 -6.54 -3.91 -0.67
C PHE A 70 -6.91 -5.21 0.08
N GLY A 71 -5.92 -5.90 0.64
CA GLY A 71 -6.11 -7.22 1.24
C GLY A 71 -6.35 -8.32 0.22
N GLY A 72 -6.85 -9.46 0.67
CA GLY A 72 -7.07 -10.63 -0.19
C GLY A 72 -8.13 -11.58 0.37
N GLY A 73 -8.54 -12.55 -0.46
CA GLY A 73 -9.54 -13.55 -0.09
C GLY A 73 -10.92 -12.95 0.19
N ALA A 74 -11.68 -13.59 1.09
CA ALA A 74 -13.04 -13.19 1.43
C ALA A 74 -13.15 -11.80 2.08
N HIS A 75 -12.04 -11.29 2.64
CA HIS A 75 -11.98 -9.99 3.30
C HIS A 75 -11.28 -8.92 2.45
N LYS A 76 -11.24 -9.09 1.13
CA LYS A 76 -10.74 -8.06 0.22
C LYS A 76 -11.58 -6.80 0.32
N CYS A 77 -10.93 -5.64 0.23
CA CYS A 77 -11.59 -4.34 0.34
C CYS A 77 -12.72 -4.20 -0.70
N ILE A 78 -13.94 -3.97 -0.22
CA ILE A 78 -15.12 -3.75 -1.07
C ILE A 78 -15.02 -2.44 -1.86
N GLY A 79 -14.34 -1.42 -1.29
CA GLY A 79 -14.16 -0.10 -1.90
C GLY A 79 -13.02 -0.01 -2.92
N MET A 80 -12.33 -1.12 -3.26
CA MET A 80 -11.15 -1.10 -4.11
C MET A 80 -11.39 -0.41 -5.46
N THR A 81 -12.44 -0.79 -6.16
CA THR A 81 -12.77 -0.24 -7.49
C THR A 81 -13.14 1.24 -7.40
N PHE A 82 -13.96 1.58 -6.41
CA PHE A 82 -14.36 2.96 -6.17
C PHE A 82 -13.15 3.85 -5.84
N GLY A 83 -12.32 3.46 -4.88
CA GLY A 83 -11.14 4.24 -4.49
C GLY A 83 -10.13 4.39 -5.63
N GLN A 84 -9.93 3.35 -6.44
CA GLN A 84 -9.07 3.45 -7.62
C GLN A 84 -9.63 4.43 -8.67
N LEU A 85 -10.94 4.41 -8.90
CA LEU A 85 -11.59 5.34 -9.83
C LEU A 85 -11.48 6.78 -9.33
N GLU A 86 -11.74 7.01 -8.05
CA GLU A 86 -11.64 8.32 -7.42
C GLU A 86 -10.25 8.91 -7.55
N VAL A 87 -9.21 8.17 -7.13
CA VAL A 87 -7.81 8.62 -7.24
C VAL A 87 -7.43 8.92 -8.69
N LYS A 88 -7.76 8.04 -9.62
CA LYS A 88 -7.46 8.24 -11.05
C LYS A 88 -8.15 9.48 -11.60
N THR A 89 -9.40 9.70 -11.25
CA THR A 89 -10.19 10.85 -11.73
C THR A 89 -9.64 12.17 -11.20
N ILE A 90 -9.32 12.22 -9.91
CA ILE A 90 -8.74 13.41 -9.27
C ILE A 90 -7.37 13.72 -9.88
N LEU A 91 -6.46 12.73 -9.93
CA LEU A 91 -5.12 12.93 -10.48
C LEU A 91 -5.18 13.30 -11.96
N HIS A 92 -6.04 12.66 -12.76
CA HIS A 92 -6.21 13.01 -14.17
C HIS A 92 -6.60 14.48 -14.36
N ARG A 93 -7.57 14.97 -13.57
CA ARG A 93 -7.99 16.36 -13.64
C ARG A 93 -6.92 17.34 -13.17
N LEU A 94 -6.21 17.02 -12.10
CA LEU A 94 -5.13 17.85 -11.58
C LEU A 94 -3.97 17.96 -12.58
N LEU A 95 -3.46 16.82 -13.02
CA LEU A 95 -2.27 16.76 -13.88
C LEU A 95 -2.50 17.31 -15.30
N ARG A 96 -3.74 17.39 -15.75
CA ARG A 96 -4.09 18.06 -17.02
C ARG A 96 -4.07 19.59 -16.95
N ARG A 97 -4.07 20.16 -15.75
CA ARG A 97 -4.19 21.61 -15.54
C ARG A 97 -3.01 22.19 -14.79
N TYR A 98 -2.32 21.37 -14.02
CA TYR A 98 -1.29 21.83 -13.11
C TYR A 98 -0.08 20.90 -13.14
N ARG A 99 1.10 21.52 -12.96
CA ARG A 99 2.30 20.85 -12.52
C ARG A 99 2.33 20.89 -11.01
N LEU A 100 2.64 19.74 -10.39
CA LEU A 100 2.79 19.63 -8.94
C LEU A 100 4.26 19.88 -8.58
N GLU A 101 4.50 20.79 -7.67
CA GLU A 101 5.85 21.11 -7.20
C GLU A 101 5.95 20.89 -5.69
N LEU A 102 7.05 20.32 -5.27
CA LEU A 102 7.36 20.18 -3.84
C LEU A 102 7.71 21.56 -3.26
N PRO A 103 7.48 21.80 -1.95
CA PRO A 103 7.79 23.07 -1.29
C PRO A 103 9.26 23.45 -1.41
N TYR A 104 10.14 22.44 -1.40
CA TYR A 104 11.59 22.58 -1.58
C TYR A 104 12.19 21.24 -2.02
N PRO A 105 13.38 21.24 -2.65
CA PRO A 105 14.06 20.00 -3.03
C PRO A 105 14.30 19.07 -1.83
N GLY A 106 13.99 17.80 -1.97
CA GLY A 106 14.16 16.81 -0.90
C GLY A 106 13.08 16.83 0.19
N TYR A 107 11.99 17.61 -0.01
CA TYR A 107 10.87 17.60 0.93
C TYR A 107 10.32 16.18 1.13
N GLN A 108 10.21 15.79 2.40
CA GLN A 108 9.55 14.55 2.81
C GLN A 108 8.55 14.88 3.92
N PRO A 109 7.27 14.54 3.76
CA PRO A 109 6.28 14.79 4.79
C PRO A 109 6.57 13.93 6.02
N ARG A 110 6.28 14.47 7.18
CA ARG A 110 6.25 13.70 8.43
C ARG A 110 4.93 12.95 8.49
N TRP A 111 4.98 11.67 8.78
CA TRP A 111 3.81 10.81 8.82
C TRP A 111 3.40 10.47 10.25
N ASP A 112 2.10 10.53 10.52
CA ASP A 112 1.48 9.89 11.67
C ASP A 112 1.01 8.49 11.25
N TYR A 113 1.48 7.48 11.97
CA TYR A 113 1.14 6.07 11.75
C TYR A 113 0.23 5.49 12.82
N GLY A 114 -0.37 6.31 13.68
CA GLY A 114 -1.28 5.88 14.75
C GLY A 114 -2.58 5.22 14.24
N GLY A 115 -2.87 5.40 12.97
CA GLY A 115 -3.98 4.77 12.26
C GLY A 115 -3.63 4.57 10.80
N MET A 116 -4.47 5.09 9.89
CA MET A 116 -4.05 5.26 8.50
C MET A 116 -2.98 6.35 8.44
N PRO A 117 -1.89 6.13 7.69
CA PRO A 117 -0.83 7.13 7.58
C PRO A 117 -1.37 8.46 7.03
N ILE A 118 -1.20 9.52 7.79
CA ILE A 118 -1.56 10.88 7.38
C ILE A 118 -0.33 11.81 7.50
N PRO A 119 -0.13 12.72 6.54
CA PRO A 119 0.95 13.69 6.62
C PRO A 119 0.64 14.73 7.70
N MET A 120 1.49 14.81 8.73
CA MET A 120 1.32 15.70 9.88
C MET A 120 1.41 17.20 9.53
N ASP A 121 2.08 17.52 8.44
CA ASP A 121 2.30 18.88 7.95
C ASP A 121 1.32 19.29 6.83
N GLY A 122 0.29 18.44 6.58
CA GLY A 122 -0.71 18.65 5.54
C GLY A 122 -0.20 18.43 4.12
N MET A 123 1.02 17.90 3.94
CA MET A 123 1.63 17.58 2.64
C MET A 123 1.52 18.76 1.65
N ARG A 124 2.13 19.88 2.00
CA ARG A 124 2.06 21.12 1.21
C ARG A 124 2.70 20.90 -0.17
N ILE A 125 1.94 21.19 -1.22
CA ILE A 125 2.41 21.18 -2.61
C ILE A 125 1.97 22.45 -3.30
N ALA A 126 2.77 22.96 -4.22
CA ALA A 126 2.38 24.06 -5.09
C ALA A 126 1.74 23.53 -6.38
N LEU A 127 0.68 24.18 -6.81
CA LEU A 127 0.02 23.91 -8.09
C LEU A 127 0.38 25.04 -9.06
N ARG A 128 1.15 24.71 -10.12
CA ARG A 128 1.48 25.63 -11.20
C ARG A 128 0.60 25.33 -12.41
N PRO A 129 -0.17 26.29 -12.91
CA PRO A 129 -0.89 26.11 -14.17
C PRO A 129 0.05 25.68 -15.31
N LEU A 130 -0.45 24.80 -16.20
CA LEU A 130 0.30 24.38 -17.39
C LEU A 130 0.26 25.44 -18.48
#